data_4920c1952a1cf091363675cafbc259c6
#
_entry.id   4920c1952a1cf091363675cafbc259c6
#
_cell.length_a   1.000
_cell.length_b   1.000
_cell.length_c   1.000
_cell.angle_alpha   90.00
_cell.angle_beta   90.00
_cell.angle_gamma   90.00
#
_symmetry.space_group_name_H-M   'P 1'
#
loop_
_entity.id
_entity.type
_entity.pdbx_description
1 polymer ?
#
loop_
_entity_poly.entity_id
_entity_poly.type
_entity_poly.pdbx_seq_one_letter_code
_entity_poly.pdbx_strand_id
1 'polypeptide(L)'
;MDDATRAGLDAALDRRFGDAGGLAAAAPDAGLDGLAALARHRVIRGYAPREVPDALLRLVCAAALSSPTKSDLQQRDLVLVTDPATRARLVELCGGDHWMPSAPAWIVACGNNRRQRQLHEWRGHAFANDHLDAFFNASVDAAIALAWAVAAAEAAGLGCCPVSQIRNQPAEVAALLGLPGHVFAVAGLTVGWPANEGTLSPRLPLAATLHRDRFDDADARAHVDAYDRRRHALQPYRRQRDPARFGEVEPYVWSEEKARHYAEPQRTGFGAHVRAIGFRLD
;
A
#
# COMPACT_ATOMS: atom_id res chain seq x y z
N MET A 1 -5.63 -7.73 -31.21
CA MET A 1 -4.99 -7.72 -29.89
C MET A 1 -5.76 -6.83 -28.92
N ASP A 2 -6.25 -5.70 -29.36
CA ASP A 2 -6.95 -4.72 -28.53
C ASP A 2 -8.29 -5.20 -27.93
N ASP A 3 -9.09 -5.97 -28.69
CA ASP A 3 -10.37 -6.49 -28.20
C ASP A 3 -10.21 -7.49 -27.05
N ALA A 4 -9.18 -8.35 -27.08
CA ALA A 4 -8.91 -9.31 -26.01
C ALA A 4 -8.42 -8.59 -24.73
N THR A 5 -7.58 -7.56 -24.87
CA THR A 5 -7.11 -6.74 -23.74
C THR A 5 -8.27 -5.95 -23.14
N ARG A 6 -9.14 -5.38 -23.98
CA ARG A 6 -10.36 -4.66 -23.57
C ARG A 6 -11.32 -5.55 -22.80
N ALA A 7 -11.63 -6.74 -23.34
CA ALA A 7 -12.46 -7.72 -22.65
C ALA A 7 -11.84 -8.15 -21.30
N GLY A 8 -10.53 -8.32 -21.26
CA GLY A 8 -9.82 -8.66 -20.04
C GLY A 8 -9.78 -7.52 -19.01
N LEU A 9 -9.72 -6.26 -19.44
CA LEU A 9 -9.87 -5.08 -18.57
C LEU A 9 -11.28 -5.05 -17.98
N ASP A 10 -12.31 -5.22 -18.83
CA ASP A 10 -13.69 -5.20 -18.39
C ASP A 10 -14.00 -6.30 -17.38
N ALA A 11 -13.55 -7.52 -17.64
CA ALA A 11 -13.66 -8.64 -16.71
C ALA A 11 -12.96 -8.40 -15.37
N ALA A 12 -11.81 -7.73 -15.38
CA ALA A 12 -11.09 -7.36 -14.15
C ALA A 12 -11.85 -6.29 -13.35
N LEU A 13 -12.40 -5.28 -14.01
CA LEU A 13 -13.20 -4.22 -13.38
C LEU A 13 -14.50 -4.80 -12.79
N ASP A 14 -15.21 -5.64 -13.55
CA ASP A 14 -16.42 -6.30 -13.04
C ASP A 14 -16.10 -7.21 -11.85
N ARG A 15 -15.04 -8.01 -11.93
CA ARG A 15 -14.58 -8.84 -10.80
C ARG A 15 -14.27 -7.99 -9.56
N ARG A 16 -13.69 -6.79 -9.72
CA ARG A 16 -13.36 -5.91 -8.60
C ARG A 16 -14.57 -5.24 -7.99
N PHE A 17 -15.37 -4.58 -8.79
CA PHE A 17 -16.39 -3.64 -8.32
C PHE A 17 -17.81 -4.20 -8.39
N GLY A 18 -18.10 -5.03 -9.39
CA GLY A 18 -19.43 -5.63 -9.61
C GLY A 18 -20.44 -4.70 -10.29
N ASP A 19 -20.11 -3.41 -10.39
CA ASP A 19 -20.91 -2.35 -11.01
C ASP A 19 -20.11 -1.54 -12.05
N ALA A 20 -18.94 -2.05 -12.45
CA ALA A 20 -18.02 -1.37 -13.37
C ALA A 20 -17.90 -2.07 -14.74
N GLY A 21 -18.79 -3.03 -15.04
CA GLY A 21 -18.86 -3.67 -16.36
C GLY A 21 -19.19 -2.65 -17.45
N GLY A 22 -18.54 -2.80 -18.61
CA GLY A 22 -18.72 -1.91 -19.76
C GLY A 22 -17.85 -0.65 -19.74
N LEU A 23 -17.22 -0.29 -18.62
CA LEU A 23 -16.35 0.90 -18.55
C LEU A 23 -15.10 0.80 -19.45
N ALA A 24 -14.63 -0.42 -19.72
CA ALA A 24 -13.49 -0.64 -20.62
C ALA A 24 -13.77 -0.15 -22.06
N ALA A 25 -15.01 0.00 -22.47
CA ALA A 25 -15.38 0.55 -23.77
C ALA A 25 -14.94 2.01 -23.95
N ALA A 26 -14.80 2.77 -22.85
CA ALA A 26 -14.33 4.16 -22.87
C ALA A 26 -12.81 4.28 -22.97
N ALA A 27 -12.04 3.17 -22.80
CA ALA A 27 -10.59 3.22 -22.82
C ALA A 27 -10.07 3.44 -24.25
N PRO A 28 -9.16 4.40 -24.49
CA PRO A 28 -8.48 4.52 -25.78
C PRO A 28 -7.52 3.35 -25.97
N ASP A 29 -7.34 2.90 -27.23
CA ASP A 29 -6.46 1.75 -27.53
C ASP A 29 -5.02 1.95 -27.04
N ALA A 30 -4.49 3.15 -27.21
CA ALA A 30 -3.12 3.50 -26.77
C ALA A 30 -2.88 3.39 -25.26
N GLY A 31 -3.93 3.44 -24.42
CA GLY A 31 -3.82 3.35 -22.96
C GLY A 31 -4.29 2.03 -22.37
N LEU A 32 -4.77 1.14 -23.19
CA LEU A 32 -5.51 -0.05 -22.78
C LEU A 32 -4.67 -1.01 -21.90
N ASP A 33 -3.43 -1.27 -22.30
CA ASP A 33 -2.53 -2.18 -21.55
C ASP A 33 -2.20 -1.62 -20.15
N GLY A 34 -1.97 -0.31 -20.05
CA GLY A 34 -1.70 0.34 -18.75
C GLY A 34 -2.89 0.26 -17.81
N LEU A 35 -4.10 0.55 -18.29
CA LEU A 35 -5.33 0.44 -17.53
C LEU A 35 -5.61 -1.00 -17.11
N ALA A 36 -5.41 -1.95 -18.02
CA ALA A 36 -5.58 -3.37 -17.75
C ALA A 36 -4.59 -3.87 -16.69
N ALA A 37 -3.33 -3.42 -16.73
CA ALA A 37 -2.33 -3.74 -15.70
C ALA A 37 -2.77 -3.25 -14.32
N LEU A 38 -3.21 -1.99 -14.19
CA LEU A 38 -3.71 -1.43 -12.93
C LEU A 38 -4.95 -2.19 -12.40
N ALA A 39 -5.91 -2.50 -13.28
CA ALA A 39 -7.12 -3.22 -12.88
C ALA A 39 -6.82 -4.66 -12.43
N ARG A 40 -5.77 -5.28 -12.96
CA ARG A 40 -5.34 -6.66 -12.63
C ARG A 40 -4.36 -6.76 -11.48
N HIS A 41 -4.01 -5.65 -10.82
CA HIS A 41 -3.12 -5.65 -9.64
C HIS A 41 -3.50 -6.76 -8.64
N ARG A 42 -2.50 -7.50 -8.13
CA ARG A 42 -2.68 -8.55 -7.14
C ARG A 42 -1.56 -8.52 -6.12
N VAL A 43 -1.90 -8.67 -4.86
CA VAL A 43 -0.91 -8.84 -3.81
C VAL A 43 -0.31 -10.24 -3.87
N ILE A 44 1.01 -10.32 -3.91
CA ILE A 44 1.77 -11.58 -3.87
C ILE A 44 2.42 -11.74 -2.50
N ARG A 45 2.17 -12.87 -1.86
CA ARG A 45 2.71 -13.26 -0.54
C ARG A 45 3.45 -14.60 -0.58
N GLY A 46 4.07 -14.92 -1.70
CA GLY A 46 4.90 -16.09 -1.89
C GLY A 46 5.83 -15.82 -3.06
N TYR A 47 7.12 -15.96 -2.83
CA TYR A 47 8.15 -15.63 -3.80
C TYR A 47 8.97 -16.88 -4.17
N ALA A 48 9.33 -16.98 -5.44
CA ALA A 48 10.24 -18.02 -5.90
C ALA A 48 11.64 -17.79 -5.30
N PRO A 49 12.40 -18.85 -5.02
CA PRO A 49 13.76 -18.77 -4.48
C PRO A 49 14.75 -18.33 -5.57
N ARG A 50 14.52 -17.15 -6.13
CA ARG A 50 15.29 -16.55 -7.21
C ARG A 50 15.61 -15.11 -6.85
N GLU A 51 16.87 -14.75 -6.94
CA GLU A 51 17.30 -13.36 -6.74
C GLU A 51 16.71 -12.42 -7.78
N VAL A 52 16.40 -11.21 -7.36
CA VAL A 52 16.03 -10.12 -8.25
C VAL A 52 17.31 -9.32 -8.51
N PRO A 53 17.71 -9.11 -9.79
CA PRO A 53 18.92 -8.36 -10.09
C PRO A 53 18.85 -6.93 -9.50
N ASP A 54 19.95 -6.45 -8.91
CA ASP A 54 20.04 -5.11 -8.31
C ASP A 54 19.64 -4.02 -9.31
N ALA A 55 20.09 -4.12 -10.56
CA ALA A 55 19.71 -3.18 -11.61
C ALA A 55 18.19 -3.10 -11.83
N LEU A 56 17.47 -4.23 -11.71
CA LEU A 56 16.02 -4.27 -11.84
C LEU A 56 15.33 -3.63 -10.63
N LEU A 57 15.82 -3.90 -9.41
CA LEU A 57 15.32 -3.27 -8.19
C LEU A 57 15.53 -1.75 -8.23
N ARG A 58 16.69 -1.30 -8.69
CA ARG A 58 16.98 0.13 -8.87
C ARG A 58 16.09 0.78 -9.93
N LEU A 59 15.82 0.07 -11.02
CA LEU A 59 14.88 0.55 -12.06
C LEU A 59 13.47 0.73 -11.48
N VAL A 60 12.98 -0.23 -10.69
CA VAL A 60 11.68 -0.12 -9.98
C VAL A 60 11.67 1.07 -9.04
N CYS A 61 12.74 1.27 -8.25
CA CYS A 61 12.86 2.42 -7.36
C CYS A 61 12.91 3.76 -8.13
N ALA A 62 13.63 3.83 -9.25
CA ALA A 62 13.70 5.03 -10.08
C ALA A 62 12.32 5.37 -10.66
N ALA A 63 11.60 4.37 -11.18
CA ALA A 63 10.23 4.55 -11.66
C ALA A 63 9.31 5.02 -10.54
N ALA A 64 9.42 4.45 -9.34
CA ALA A 64 8.66 4.87 -8.17
C ALA A 64 8.94 6.32 -7.77
N LEU A 65 10.20 6.75 -7.79
CA LEU A 65 10.62 8.12 -7.47
C LEU A 65 10.32 9.13 -8.60
N SER A 66 9.89 8.67 -9.78
CA SER A 66 9.34 9.54 -10.84
C SER A 66 7.89 9.96 -10.57
N SER A 67 7.30 9.50 -9.47
CA SER A 67 5.94 9.85 -9.05
C SER A 67 5.78 11.35 -8.78
N PRO A 68 4.57 11.92 -8.94
CA PRO A 68 4.30 13.30 -8.56
C PRO A 68 4.52 13.53 -7.07
N THR A 69 4.83 14.77 -6.70
CA THR A 69 4.99 15.21 -5.31
C THR A 69 4.28 16.53 -5.07
N LYS A 70 3.93 16.82 -3.83
CA LYS A 70 3.37 18.12 -3.49
C LYS A 70 4.35 19.23 -3.82
N SER A 71 3.96 20.16 -4.69
CA SER A 71 4.73 21.38 -5.02
C SER A 71 6.21 21.12 -5.33
N ASP A 72 6.52 19.97 -5.92
CA ASP A 72 7.90 19.52 -6.19
C ASP A 72 8.82 19.48 -4.93
N LEU A 73 8.24 19.35 -3.75
CA LEU A 73 8.99 19.29 -2.48
C LEU A 73 9.72 17.97 -2.28
N GLN A 74 9.32 16.91 -2.98
CA GLN A 74 9.98 15.59 -3.01
C GLN A 74 10.21 15.03 -1.59
N GLN A 75 9.18 15.06 -0.75
CA GLN A 75 9.26 14.70 0.66
C GLN A 75 9.17 13.17 0.88
N ARG A 76 9.81 12.39 0.04
CA ARG A 76 9.88 10.93 0.12
C ARG A 76 11.26 10.42 -0.20
N ASP A 77 11.61 9.29 0.41
CA ASP A 77 12.78 8.47 0.06
C ASP A 77 12.39 6.99 0.05
N LEU A 78 13.21 6.19 -0.59
CA LEU A 78 13.09 4.73 -0.57
C LEU A 78 14.36 4.14 0.03
N VAL A 79 14.21 3.21 0.96
CA VAL A 79 15.31 2.38 1.44
C VAL A 79 15.16 0.99 0.82
N LEU A 80 16.08 0.64 -0.08
CA LEU A 80 16.15 -0.69 -0.68
C LEU A 80 16.93 -1.61 0.25
N VAL A 81 16.28 -2.68 0.74
CA VAL A 81 16.87 -3.64 1.67
C VAL A 81 17.01 -4.99 0.98
N THR A 82 18.24 -5.38 0.70
CA THR A 82 18.61 -6.68 0.10
C THR A 82 19.47 -7.52 1.02
N ASP A 83 20.15 -6.90 2.01
CA ASP A 83 20.94 -7.60 3.00
C ASP A 83 20.10 -8.61 3.79
N PRO A 84 20.50 -9.91 3.82
CA PRO A 84 19.70 -10.94 4.47
C PRO A 84 19.48 -10.73 5.96
N ALA A 85 20.46 -10.21 6.70
CA ALA A 85 20.34 -9.98 8.13
C ALA A 85 19.35 -8.85 8.43
N THR A 86 19.44 -7.74 7.69
CA THR A 86 18.51 -6.61 7.79
C THR A 86 17.08 -7.02 7.42
N ARG A 87 16.91 -7.83 6.36
CA ARG A 87 15.59 -8.38 5.98
C ARG A 87 15.00 -9.25 7.07
N ALA A 88 15.79 -10.17 7.63
CA ALA A 88 15.35 -11.05 8.71
C ALA A 88 14.88 -10.23 9.92
N ARG A 89 15.63 -9.20 10.29
CA ARG A 89 15.25 -8.32 11.40
C ARG A 89 14.00 -7.51 11.11
N LEU A 90 13.81 -7.03 9.87
CA LEU A 90 12.55 -6.36 9.48
C LEU A 90 11.35 -7.30 9.61
N VAL A 91 11.49 -8.57 9.20
CA VAL A 91 10.42 -9.57 9.34
C VAL A 91 10.03 -9.75 10.80
N GLU A 92 10.98 -9.87 11.72
CA GLU A 92 10.73 -9.96 13.16
C GLU A 92 9.98 -8.74 13.68
N LEU A 93 10.44 -7.54 13.35
CA LEU A 93 9.82 -6.27 13.76
C LEU A 93 8.42 -6.08 13.19
N CYS A 94 8.13 -6.70 12.05
CA CYS A 94 6.80 -6.74 11.46
C CYS A 94 5.85 -7.77 12.08
N GLY A 95 6.33 -8.65 12.98
CA GLY A 95 5.53 -9.68 13.63
C GLY A 95 5.65 -11.08 13.01
N GLY A 96 6.57 -11.28 12.07
CA GLY A 96 7.02 -12.61 11.63
C GLY A 96 6.01 -13.40 10.79
N ASP A 97 5.13 -12.77 10.01
CA ASP A 97 4.22 -13.51 9.13
C ASP A 97 5.01 -14.51 8.25
N HIS A 98 4.57 -15.75 8.22
CA HIS A 98 5.27 -16.91 7.64
C HIS A 98 5.69 -16.76 6.17
N TRP A 99 5.05 -15.89 5.41
CA TRP A 99 5.35 -15.63 4.00
C TRP A 99 6.47 -14.58 3.78
N MET A 100 6.66 -13.66 4.75
CA MET A 100 7.61 -12.55 4.63
C MET A 100 9.07 -12.98 4.44
N PRO A 101 9.58 -14.07 5.09
CA PRO A 101 10.95 -14.52 4.89
C PRO A 101 11.29 -14.93 3.45
N SER A 102 10.28 -15.30 2.65
CA SER A 102 10.49 -15.69 1.25
C SER A 102 10.81 -14.51 0.32
N ALA A 103 10.56 -13.25 0.77
CA ALA A 103 10.80 -12.08 -0.06
C ALA A 103 12.30 -11.78 -0.19
N PRO A 104 12.88 -11.79 -1.41
CA PRO A 104 14.31 -11.55 -1.62
C PRO A 104 14.73 -10.10 -1.44
N ALA A 105 13.78 -9.16 -1.50
CA ALA A 105 14.04 -7.73 -1.33
C ALA A 105 12.86 -7.01 -0.67
N TRP A 106 13.16 -5.90 0.01
CA TRP A 106 12.18 -4.95 0.52
C TRP A 106 12.50 -3.55 0.00
N ILE A 107 11.47 -2.78 -0.31
CA ILE A 107 11.55 -1.34 -0.56
C ILE A 107 10.74 -0.66 0.54
N VAL A 108 11.40 0.13 1.39
CA VAL A 108 10.72 0.86 2.47
C VAL A 108 10.48 2.28 2.00
N ALA A 109 9.20 2.64 1.84
CA ALA A 109 8.79 4.00 1.53
C ALA A 109 8.82 4.85 2.81
N CYS A 110 9.63 5.90 2.80
CA CYS A 110 9.85 6.81 3.92
C CYS A 110 9.31 8.20 3.59
N GLY A 111 8.54 8.77 4.53
CA GLY A 111 8.25 10.20 4.54
C GLY A 111 9.47 10.97 5.04
N ASN A 112 9.89 12.01 4.30
CA ASN A 112 11.08 12.80 4.59
C ASN A 112 10.78 14.30 4.58
N ASN A 113 10.57 14.89 5.76
CA ASN A 113 10.51 16.35 5.89
C ASN A 113 11.87 16.95 6.29
N ARG A 114 12.87 16.11 6.62
CA ARG A 114 14.22 16.57 6.99
C ARG A 114 14.86 17.42 5.89
N ARG A 115 14.72 17.00 4.63
CA ARG A 115 15.26 17.73 3.47
C ARG A 115 14.72 19.17 3.39
N GLN A 116 13.45 19.38 3.66
CA GLN A 116 12.85 20.72 3.66
C GLN A 116 13.45 21.61 4.76
N ARG A 117 13.64 21.07 5.95
CA ARG A 117 14.28 21.79 7.06
C ARG A 117 15.71 22.17 6.73
N GLN A 118 16.48 21.25 6.15
CA GLN A 118 17.86 21.51 5.69
C GLN A 118 17.91 22.57 4.58
N LEU A 119 16.99 22.55 3.61
CA LEU A 119 16.92 23.59 2.59
C LEU A 119 16.67 24.98 3.18
N HIS A 120 15.80 25.09 4.18
CA HIS A 120 15.53 26.36 4.87
C HIS A 120 16.76 26.83 5.65
N GLU A 121 17.41 25.93 6.38
CA GLU A 121 18.66 26.21 7.08
C GLU A 121 19.75 26.71 6.11
N TRP A 122 20.01 25.98 5.04
CA TRP A 122 21.04 26.33 4.05
C TRP A 122 20.77 27.65 3.32
N ARG A 123 19.51 28.05 3.21
CA ARG A 123 19.11 29.29 2.55
C ARG A 123 18.83 30.44 3.53
N GLY A 124 18.94 30.22 4.83
CA GLY A 124 18.71 31.22 5.84
C GLY A 124 17.26 31.66 5.99
N HIS A 125 16.31 30.78 5.71
CA HIS A 125 14.87 31.03 5.85
C HIS A 125 14.28 30.24 7.01
N ALA A 126 13.32 30.81 7.74
CA ALA A 126 12.58 30.07 8.75
C ALA A 126 11.69 28.99 8.11
N PHE A 127 11.64 27.79 8.71
CA PHE A 127 10.69 26.75 8.32
C PHE A 127 9.35 26.99 9.02
N ALA A 128 8.50 27.80 8.41
CA ALA A 128 7.23 28.22 8.99
C ALA A 128 6.14 27.12 9.01
N ASN A 129 6.25 26.10 8.15
CA ASN A 129 5.27 25.02 8.06
C ASN A 129 5.59 23.85 9.00
N ASP A 130 6.06 24.14 10.22
CA ASP A 130 6.40 23.15 11.25
C ASP A 130 5.17 22.80 12.09
N HIS A 131 4.20 22.15 11.47
CA HIS A 131 2.94 21.70 12.05
C HIS A 131 2.49 20.40 11.36
N LEU A 132 1.25 19.93 11.60
CA LEU A 132 0.71 18.68 11.06
C LEU A 132 0.93 18.50 9.55
N ASP A 133 0.84 19.59 8.76
CA ASP A 133 0.99 19.51 7.30
C ASP A 133 2.38 19.00 6.87
N ALA A 134 3.43 19.25 7.65
CA ALA A 134 4.77 18.73 7.37
C ALA A 134 4.81 17.18 7.43
N PHE A 135 4.13 16.59 8.40
CA PHE A 135 3.98 15.13 8.50
C PHE A 135 3.04 14.58 7.42
N PHE A 136 1.91 15.24 7.20
CA PHE A 136 0.90 14.84 6.23
C PHE A 136 1.48 14.81 4.81
N ASN A 137 2.12 15.88 4.36
CA ASN A 137 2.71 15.96 3.02
C ASN A 137 3.79 14.90 2.81
N ALA A 138 4.68 14.68 3.79
CA ALA A 138 5.70 13.64 3.70
C ALA A 138 5.08 12.23 3.64
N SER A 139 3.98 12.01 4.37
CA SER A 139 3.22 10.74 4.33
C SER A 139 2.57 10.51 2.97
N VAL A 140 1.95 11.53 2.40
CA VAL A 140 1.29 11.47 1.08
C VAL A 140 2.30 11.24 -0.03
N ASP A 141 3.39 12.00 -0.08
CA ASP A 141 4.45 11.81 -1.08
C ASP A 141 5.03 10.40 -1.05
N ALA A 142 5.27 9.85 0.16
CA ALA A 142 5.75 8.48 0.32
C ALA A 142 4.70 7.43 -0.10
N ALA A 143 3.42 7.67 0.18
CA ALA A 143 2.33 6.78 -0.22
C ALA A 143 2.14 6.76 -1.75
N ILE A 144 2.28 7.91 -2.42
CA ILE A 144 2.25 8.00 -3.88
C ILE A 144 3.42 7.21 -4.47
N ALA A 145 4.66 7.41 -3.96
CA ALA A 145 5.83 6.67 -4.42
C ALA A 145 5.68 5.16 -4.20
N LEU A 146 5.06 4.73 -3.08
CA LEU A 146 4.74 3.32 -2.83
C LEU A 146 3.78 2.75 -3.87
N ALA A 147 2.72 3.47 -4.21
CA ALA A 147 1.76 3.05 -5.24
C ALA A 147 2.45 2.88 -6.61
N TRP A 148 3.34 3.82 -6.96
CA TRP A 148 4.14 3.73 -8.17
C TRP A 148 5.15 2.58 -8.12
N ALA A 149 5.75 2.29 -6.94
CA ALA A 149 6.63 1.13 -6.77
C ALA A 149 5.89 -0.19 -7.02
N VAL A 150 4.63 -0.30 -6.57
CA VAL A 150 3.77 -1.46 -6.86
C VAL A 150 3.57 -1.61 -8.37
N ALA A 151 3.15 -0.54 -9.05
CA ALA A 151 2.92 -0.58 -10.49
C ALA A 151 4.20 -0.89 -11.28
N ALA A 152 5.33 -0.30 -10.88
CA ALA A 152 6.63 -0.54 -11.51
C ALA A 152 7.13 -1.98 -11.30
N ALA A 153 6.97 -2.53 -10.09
CA ALA A 153 7.32 -3.93 -9.81
C ALA A 153 6.49 -4.89 -10.67
N GLU A 154 5.17 -4.69 -10.74
CA GLU A 154 4.29 -5.52 -11.57
C GLU A 154 4.58 -5.37 -13.07
N ALA A 155 4.85 -4.15 -13.56
CA ALA A 155 5.27 -3.92 -14.94
C ALA A 155 6.60 -4.61 -15.29
N ALA A 156 7.48 -4.79 -14.29
CA ALA A 156 8.74 -5.54 -14.41
C ALA A 156 8.57 -7.07 -14.26
N GLY A 157 7.34 -7.57 -14.15
CA GLY A 157 7.04 -8.99 -13.95
C GLY A 157 7.30 -9.51 -12.53
N LEU A 158 7.53 -8.61 -11.56
CA LEU A 158 7.71 -8.96 -10.16
C LEU A 158 6.37 -9.00 -9.43
N GLY A 159 6.31 -9.83 -8.39
CA GLY A 159 5.24 -9.80 -7.40
C GLY A 159 5.61 -8.90 -6.24
N CYS A 160 4.62 -8.29 -5.59
CA CYS A 160 4.85 -7.45 -4.42
C CYS A 160 3.69 -7.45 -3.42
N CYS A 161 3.98 -7.05 -2.18
CA CYS A 161 2.99 -6.87 -1.13
C CYS A 161 3.35 -5.67 -0.25
N PRO A 162 2.50 -4.63 -0.19
CA PRO A 162 2.65 -3.56 0.80
C PRO A 162 2.45 -4.08 2.24
N VAL A 163 3.35 -3.67 3.15
CA VAL A 163 3.40 -4.11 4.54
C VAL A 163 3.32 -2.92 5.48
N SER A 164 2.16 -2.76 6.12
CA SER A 164 1.93 -1.69 7.11
C SER A 164 2.52 -2.03 8.50
N GLN A 165 2.78 -3.30 8.76
CA GLN A 165 3.34 -3.81 10.03
C GLN A 165 4.73 -3.26 10.34
N ILE A 166 5.42 -2.67 9.35
CA ILE A 166 6.67 -1.94 9.57
C ILE A 166 6.54 -0.80 10.60
N ARG A 167 5.31 -0.34 10.88
CA ARG A 167 5.01 0.65 11.91
C ARG A 167 4.63 0.05 13.27
N ASN A 168 4.72 -1.27 13.44
CA ASN A 168 4.44 -1.89 14.75
C ASN A 168 5.49 -1.51 15.78
N GLN A 169 6.76 -1.47 15.38
CA GLN A 169 7.92 -1.09 16.20
C GLN A 169 8.72 0.00 15.47
N PRO A 170 8.17 1.22 15.36
CA PRO A 170 8.70 2.24 14.45
C PRO A 170 10.07 2.77 14.88
N ALA A 171 10.39 2.81 16.17
CA ALA A 171 11.69 3.24 16.66
C ALA A 171 12.79 2.24 16.30
N GLU A 172 12.52 0.96 16.47
CA GLU A 172 13.45 -0.13 16.15
C GLU A 172 13.68 -0.23 14.63
N VAL A 173 12.63 -0.04 13.82
CA VAL A 173 12.75 0.04 12.36
C VAL A 173 13.58 1.26 11.96
N ALA A 174 13.36 2.42 12.59
CA ALA A 174 14.15 3.61 12.31
C ALA A 174 15.63 3.41 12.66
N ALA A 175 15.92 2.79 13.80
CA ALA A 175 17.30 2.46 14.21
C ALA A 175 17.95 1.45 13.25
N LEU A 176 17.24 0.38 12.87
CA LEU A 176 17.73 -0.64 11.93
C LEU A 176 18.09 -0.06 10.56
N LEU A 177 17.26 0.86 10.06
CA LEU A 177 17.44 1.46 8.74
C LEU A 177 18.23 2.77 8.76
N GLY A 178 18.68 3.22 9.94
CA GLY A 178 19.44 4.47 10.09
C GLY A 178 18.62 5.73 9.73
N LEU A 179 17.30 5.71 9.98
CA LEU A 179 16.44 6.86 9.67
C LEU A 179 16.71 8.01 10.65
N PRO A 180 17.07 9.21 10.16
CA PRO A 180 17.33 10.36 11.02
C PRO A 180 16.04 11.04 11.48
N GLY A 181 16.14 12.05 12.34
CA GLY A 181 15.02 12.90 12.72
C GLY A 181 14.28 13.46 11.51
N HIS A 182 12.95 13.57 11.61
CA HIS A 182 12.02 13.99 10.55
C HIS A 182 11.97 13.07 9.31
N VAL A 183 12.43 11.80 9.47
CA VAL A 183 12.28 10.73 8.48
C VAL A 183 11.65 9.52 9.16
N PHE A 184 10.60 8.95 8.57
CA PHE A 184 9.87 7.82 9.14
C PHE A 184 9.40 6.85 8.07
N ALA A 185 9.33 5.55 8.42
CA ALA A 185 8.79 4.53 7.54
C ALA A 185 7.26 4.63 7.44
N VAL A 186 6.74 4.78 6.22
CA VAL A 186 5.29 4.80 5.93
C VAL A 186 4.78 3.39 5.69
N ALA A 187 5.44 2.63 4.82
CA ALA A 187 5.15 1.23 4.57
C ALA A 187 6.36 0.53 3.96
N GLY A 188 6.47 -0.77 4.20
CA GLY A 188 7.36 -1.64 3.44
C GLY A 188 6.66 -2.18 2.19
N LEU A 189 7.42 -2.55 1.19
CA LEU A 189 7.00 -3.30 0.02
C LEU A 189 7.93 -4.50 -0.12
N THR A 190 7.43 -5.70 0.10
CA THR A 190 8.16 -6.92 -0.26
C THR A 190 8.12 -7.10 -1.77
N VAL A 191 9.24 -7.48 -2.39
CA VAL A 191 9.37 -7.59 -3.84
C VAL A 191 10.15 -8.86 -4.18
N GLY A 192 9.71 -9.58 -5.21
CA GLY A 192 10.39 -10.79 -5.70
C GLY A 192 9.67 -11.40 -6.90
N TRP A 193 10.23 -12.45 -7.46
CA TRP A 193 9.57 -13.23 -8.50
C TRP A 193 8.38 -13.98 -7.89
N PRO A 194 7.16 -13.86 -8.45
CA PRO A 194 5.99 -14.49 -7.88
C PRO A 194 6.08 -16.02 -7.96
N ALA A 195 5.80 -16.71 -6.84
CA ALA A 195 5.65 -18.18 -6.80
C ALA A 195 4.24 -18.64 -7.15
N ASN A 196 3.28 -17.73 -7.23
CA ASN A 196 1.88 -17.99 -7.56
C ASN A 196 1.26 -16.76 -8.22
N GLU A 197 0.10 -16.93 -8.83
CA GLU A 197 -0.57 -15.85 -9.55
C GLU A 197 -1.26 -14.82 -8.64
N GLY A 198 -1.38 -15.10 -7.34
CA GLY A 198 -2.19 -14.29 -6.44
C GLY A 198 -3.68 -14.35 -6.74
N THR A 199 -4.45 -13.56 -6.03
CA THR A 199 -5.92 -13.51 -6.22
C THR A 199 -6.37 -12.08 -6.45
N LEU A 200 -7.16 -11.88 -7.49
CA LEU A 200 -7.81 -10.59 -7.76
C LEU A 200 -8.94 -10.37 -6.74
N SER A 201 -8.65 -9.57 -5.72
CA SER A 201 -9.60 -9.30 -4.64
C SER A 201 -10.71 -8.35 -5.08
N PRO A 202 -11.98 -8.63 -4.71
CA PRO A 202 -13.07 -7.67 -4.88
C PRO A 202 -12.81 -6.35 -4.13
N ARG A 203 -13.50 -5.31 -4.54
CA ARG A 203 -13.57 -4.00 -3.90
C ARG A 203 -15.03 -3.63 -3.63
N LEU A 204 -15.27 -2.63 -2.80
CA LEU A 204 -16.59 -2.00 -2.72
C LEU A 204 -17.02 -1.54 -4.13
N PRO A 205 -18.33 -1.52 -4.44
CA PRO A 205 -18.80 -1.05 -5.73
C PRO A 205 -18.38 0.42 -5.97
N LEU A 206 -18.27 0.82 -7.22
CA LEU A 206 -17.91 2.20 -7.55
C LEU A 206 -18.89 3.19 -6.95
N ALA A 207 -20.18 2.89 -6.97
CA ALA A 207 -21.22 3.71 -6.36
C ALA A 207 -21.00 4.02 -4.87
N ALA A 208 -20.24 3.16 -4.15
CA ALA A 208 -19.92 3.39 -2.74
C ALA A 208 -18.68 4.25 -2.51
N THR A 209 -17.85 4.47 -3.54
CA THR A 209 -16.53 5.08 -3.38
C THR A 209 -16.19 6.16 -4.40
N LEU A 210 -17.03 6.30 -5.43
CA LEU A 210 -16.91 7.34 -6.45
C LEU A 210 -18.13 8.25 -6.36
N HIS A 211 -17.92 9.46 -5.85
CA HIS A 211 -18.96 10.47 -5.71
C HIS A 211 -18.81 11.54 -6.80
N ARG A 212 -19.92 12.05 -7.30
CA ARG A 212 -19.94 13.11 -8.32
C ARG A 212 -20.24 14.46 -7.67
N ASP A 213 -19.37 15.41 -7.88
CA ASP A 213 -19.46 16.81 -7.44
C ASP A 213 -19.43 17.00 -5.90
N ARG A 214 -20.05 16.12 -5.13
CA ARG A 214 -20.06 16.15 -3.67
C ARG A 214 -20.05 14.74 -3.09
N PHE A 215 -19.55 14.63 -1.87
CA PHE A 215 -19.60 13.38 -1.10
C PHE A 215 -21.05 13.05 -0.73
N ASP A 216 -21.44 11.79 -0.91
CA ASP A 216 -22.75 11.26 -0.54
C ASP A 216 -22.59 9.80 -0.08
N ASP A 217 -23.03 9.49 1.13
CA ASP A 217 -22.99 8.16 1.73
C ASP A 217 -24.38 7.68 2.21
N ALA A 218 -25.46 8.27 1.71
CA ALA A 218 -26.83 7.93 2.10
C ALA A 218 -27.13 6.42 1.97
N ASP A 219 -26.58 5.78 0.94
CA ASP A 219 -26.77 4.36 0.65
C ASP A 219 -25.60 3.46 1.16
N ALA A 220 -24.69 4.00 1.97
CA ALA A 220 -23.47 3.30 2.41
C ALA A 220 -23.75 1.91 2.98
N ARG A 221 -24.78 1.76 3.82
CA ARG A 221 -25.16 0.46 4.41
C ARG A 221 -25.60 -0.55 3.33
N ALA A 222 -26.42 -0.14 2.38
CA ALA A 222 -26.89 -1.01 1.30
C ALA A 222 -25.73 -1.48 0.42
N HIS A 223 -24.78 -0.59 0.11
CA HIS A 223 -23.57 -0.92 -0.64
C HIS A 223 -22.67 -1.91 0.10
N VAL A 224 -22.48 -1.74 1.42
CA VAL A 224 -21.70 -2.68 2.24
C VAL A 224 -22.39 -4.04 2.28
N ASP A 225 -23.69 -4.11 2.52
CA ASP A 225 -24.45 -5.37 2.57
C ASP A 225 -24.42 -6.10 1.21
N ALA A 226 -24.48 -5.38 0.11
CA ALA A 226 -24.35 -5.95 -1.24
C ALA A 226 -22.91 -6.46 -1.48
N TYR A 227 -21.92 -5.72 -1.05
CA TYR A 227 -20.50 -6.14 -1.14
C TYR A 227 -20.23 -7.37 -0.27
N ASP A 228 -20.77 -7.45 0.93
CA ASP A 228 -20.63 -8.60 1.80
C ASP A 228 -21.11 -9.89 1.15
N ARG A 229 -22.33 -9.87 0.57
CA ARG A 229 -22.86 -11.01 -0.17
C ARG A 229 -21.97 -11.38 -1.36
N ARG A 230 -21.60 -10.42 -2.18
CA ARG A 230 -20.76 -10.65 -3.37
C ARG A 230 -19.39 -11.17 -2.98
N ARG A 231 -18.73 -10.57 -2.00
CA ARG A 231 -17.41 -10.99 -1.55
C ARG A 231 -17.44 -12.39 -0.92
N HIS A 232 -18.46 -12.70 -0.15
CA HIS A 232 -18.63 -14.04 0.43
C HIS A 232 -18.76 -15.10 -0.66
N ALA A 233 -19.54 -14.84 -1.71
CA ALA A 233 -19.67 -15.75 -2.84
C ALA A 233 -18.36 -15.94 -3.63
N LEU A 234 -17.58 -14.86 -3.82
CA LEU A 234 -16.37 -14.89 -4.64
C LEU A 234 -15.12 -15.35 -3.90
N GLN A 235 -14.99 -14.97 -2.62
CA GLN A 235 -13.79 -15.16 -1.81
C GLN A 235 -14.15 -15.18 -0.30
N PRO A 236 -14.83 -16.25 0.18
CA PRO A 236 -15.22 -16.35 1.57
C PRO A 236 -14.00 -16.39 2.50
N TYR A 237 -14.17 -15.93 3.72
CA TYR A 237 -13.18 -16.12 4.77
C TYR A 237 -13.16 -17.58 5.24
N ARG A 238 -11.97 -18.15 5.40
CA ARG A 238 -11.79 -19.54 5.86
C ARG A 238 -11.84 -19.68 7.37
N ARG A 239 -11.61 -18.60 8.10
CA ARG A 239 -11.60 -18.57 9.56
C ARG A 239 -12.22 -17.26 10.04
N GLN A 240 -12.95 -17.31 11.12
CA GLN A 240 -13.44 -16.15 11.84
C GLN A 240 -12.35 -15.60 12.76
N ARG A 241 -12.27 -14.29 12.88
CA ARG A 241 -11.34 -13.60 13.78
C ARG A 241 -11.86 -13.68 15.20
N ASP A 242 -11.03 -14.16 16.12
CA ASP A 242 -11.26 -14.22 17.56
C ASP A 242 -12.69 -14.64 17.95
N PRO A 243 -13.11 -15.87 17.58
CA PRO A 243 -14.46 -16.33 17.88
C PRO A 243 -14.69 -16.52 19.39
N ALA A 244 -13.63 -16.69 20.17
CA ALA A 244 -13.72 -16.76 21.63
C ALA A 244 -14.23 -15.45 22.24
N ARG A 245 -13.86 -14.31 21.66
CA ARG A 245 -14.29 -12.98 22.12
C ARG A 245 -15.60 -12.53 21.50
N PHE A 246 -15.77 -12.74 20.18
CA PHE A 246 -16.87 -12.15 19.41
C PHE A 246 -18.00 -13.13 19.11
N GLY A 247 -17.83 -14.40 19.47
CA GLY A 247 -18.74 -15.46 19.04
C GLY A 247 -18.56 -15.86 17.59
N GLU A 248 -19.26 -16.91 17.18
CA GLU A 248 -19.36 -17.32 15.78
C GLU A 248 -20.59 -16.71 15.13
N VAL A 249 -20.46 -16.30 13.87
CA VAL A 249 -21.56 -15.75 13.06
C VAL A 249 -21.58 -16.40 11.69
N GLU A 250 -22.78 -16.58 11.12
CA GLU A 250 -22.96 -17.17 9.79
C GLU A 250 -24.00 -16.34 9.02
N PRO A 251 -23.69 -15.85 7.83
CA PRO A 251 -22.37 -15.92 7.15
C PRO A 251 -21.34 -14.97 7.78
N TYR A 252 -20.06 -15.39 7.79
CA TYR A 252 -18.96 -14.53 8.20
C TYR A 252 -18.48 -13.69 7.00
N VAL A 253 -18.79 -12.41 7.04
CA VAL A 253 -18.65 -11.49 5.89
C VAL A 253 -17.55 -10.43 6.12
N TRP A 254 -17.27 -9.64 5.09
CA TRP A 254 -16.18 -8.67 5.11
C TRP A 254 -16.36 -7.57 6.16
N SER A 255 -17.57 -7.03 6.29
CA SER A 255 -17.83 -5.97 7.28
C SER A 255 -17.62 -6.47 8.70
N GLU A 256 -18.05 -7.68 9.01
CA GLU A 256 -17.82 -8.32 10.30
C GLU A 256 -16.33 -8.58 10.56
N GLU A 257 -15.59 -9.14 9.58
CA GLU A 257 -14.14 -9.33 9.68
C GLU A 257 -13.43 -8.00 9.93
N LYS A 258 -13.81 -6.91 9.28
CA LYS A 258 -13.14 -5.61 9.43
C LYS A 258 -13.50 -4.92 10.74
N ALA A 259 -14.73 -5.05 11.20
CA ALA A 259 -15.14 -4.57 12.52
C ALA A 259 -14.33 -5.27 13.62
N ARG A 260 -14.25 -6.61 13.60
CA ARG A 260 -13.43 -7.37 14.55
C ARG A 260 -11.95 -7.03 14.46
N HIS A 261 -11.42 -6.85 13.25
CA HIS A 261 -10.00 -6.53 13.02
C HIS A 261 -9.59 -5.22 13.69
N TYR A 262 -10.45 -4.22 13.68
CA TYR A 262 -10.18 -2.90 14.25
C TYR A 262 -10.84 -2.68 15.63
N ALA A 263 -11.40 -3.71 16.23
CA ALA A 263 -11.86 -3.66 17.61
C ALA A 263 -10.71 -3.58 18.64
N GLU A 264 -9.47 -3.89 18.19
CA GLU A 264 -8.25 -3.69 18.96
C GLU A 264 -7.42 -2.56 18.38
N PRO A 265 -6.92 -1.64 19.23
CA PRO A 265 -6.06 -0.57 18.77
C PRO A 265 -4.73 -1.11 18.24
N GLN A 266 -4.33 -0.64 17.06
CA GLN A 266 -3.10 -1.05 16.41
C GLN A 266 -2.12 0.11 16.33
N ARG A 267 -0.82 -0.19 16.48
CA ARG A 267 0.25 0.79 16.28
C ARG A 267 0.09 2.07 17.13
N THR A 268 -0.38 1.91 18.36
CA THR A 268 -0.66 3.02 19.29
C THR A 268 0.56 3.87 19.60
N GLY A 269 1.76 3.30 19.52
CA GLY A 269 3.04 4.02 19.71
C GLY A 269 3.47 4.87 18.51
N PHE A 270 2.83 4.75 17.33
CA PHE A 270 3.33 5.43 16.13
C PHE A 270 3.27 6.96 16.24
N GLY A 271 2.20 7.52 16.81
CA GLY A 271 2.10 8.97 17.03
C GLY A 271 3.16 9.51 18.01
N ALA A 272 3.46 8.76 19.07
CA ALA A 272 4.53 9.11 20.01
C ALA A 272 5.91 9.10 19.31
N HIS A 273 6.19 8.08 18.49
CA HIS A 273 7.40 8.00 17.69
C HIS A 273 7.55 9.19 16.73
N VAL A 274 6.49 9.54 15.99
CA VAL A 274 6.50 10.68 15.07
C VAL A 274 6.84 12.00 15.79
N ARG A 275 6.27 12.21 16.99
CA ARG A 275 6.66 13.38 17.81
C ARG A 275 8.11 13.30 18.30
N ALA A 276 8.56 12.11 18.71
CA ALA A 276 9.92 11.92 19.23
C ALA A 276 10.99 12.20 18.16
N ILE A 277 10.71 11.96 16.88
CA ILE A 277 11.62 12.27 15.77
C ILE A 277 11.49 13.73 15.28
N GLY A 278 10.71 14.56 15.97
CA GLY A 278 10.69 16.02 15.82
C GLY A 278 9.49 16.62 15.10
N PHE A 279 8.48 15.84 14.69
CA PHE A 279 7.28 16.41 14.07
C PHE A 279 6.34 17.02 15.11
N ARG A 280 5.79 18.18 14.79
CA ARG A 280 4.63 18.76 15.47
C ARG A 280 3.36 18.28 14.76
N LEU A 281 2.35 17.88 15.53
CA LEU A 281 1.11 17.31 15.02
C LEU A 281 -0.13 18.13 15.41
N ASP A 282 0.09 19.35 15.80
CA ASP A 282 -0.90 20.38 16.17
C ASP A 282 -1.13 21.37 15.03
#